data_cb6258cb82c94381b1dc76bbcfdd0a49
#
_entry.id   cb6258cb82c94381b1dc76bbcfdd0a49
#
_cell.length_a   1.000
_cell.length_b   1.000
_cell.length_c   1.000
_cell.angle_alpha   90.00
_cell.angle_beta   90.00
_cell.angle_gamma   90.00
#
_symmetry.space_group_name_H-M   'P 1'
#
loop_
_entity.id
_entity.type
_entity.pdbx_description
1 polymer ?
#
loop_
_entity_poly.entity_id
_entity_poly.type
_entity_poly.pdbx_seq_one_letter_code
_entity_poly.pdbx_strand_id
1 'polypeptide(L)'
;MGSNAAAPAHNRNQTSQILQVYNHFFLIDCGEGTQMLLKKHKVKLSKIQCIFISHLHGDHYYGLIGLISTMHLYGRTESLKLYGPPGLGEIISIQLKHSNTSLNFDIDLKEWTPGVSEILYENDKIYIETFPMDHRIACSGFLFKEKPLKKKILKEKLPTDILPSQIAQLKKGNDVINGSGKVLYKCDDYTAEPRKSLSYAYCSDTKYTEDILSSIREVDLLYHEATFLEDMADRADLTFHSTASQAAKIARKAKVGKLILGHFSTRYRDLDPVLDEARKVFKESYLGVEGEDFILIE
;
A
#
# COMPACT_ATOMS: atom_id res chain seq x y z
N MET A 1 9.42 -6.31 -1.83
CA MET A 1 10.27 -6.07 -3.01
C MET A 1 11.61 -5.52 -2.53
N GLY A 2 11.86 -4.23 -2.51
CA GLY A 2 13.08 -3.62 -1.95
C GLY A 2 12.83 -3.08 -0.54
N SER A 3 13.79 -3.23 0.36
CA SER A 3 13.63 -2.88 1.78
C SER A 3 14.77 -2.03 2.35
N ASN A 4 15.73 -1.60 1.51
CA ASN A 4 16.90 -0.86 1.95
C ASN A 4 16.75 0.65 1.72
N ALA A 5 17.30 1.45 2.62
CA ALA A 5 17.36 2.90 2.53
C ALA A 5 18.54 3.35 1.66
N ALA A 6 18.38 4.50 0.99
CA ALA A 6 19.37 5.26 0.24
C ALA A 6 20.07 4.47 -0.89
N ALA A 7 20.78 3.39 -0.60
CA ALA A 7 21.55 2.64 -1.58
C ALA A 7 21.39 1.13 -1.41
N PRO A 8 21.54 0.32 -2.49
CA PRO A 8 21.53 -1.13 -2.36
C PRO A 8 22.72 -1.61 -1.51
N ALA A 9 22.48 -2.48 -0.55
CA ALA A 9 23.51 -3.06 0.29
C ALA A 9 23.08 -4.43 0.83
N HIS A 10 24.03 -5.31 1.11
CA HIS A 10 23.79 -6.62 1.74
C HIS A 10 22.75 -7.48 1.01
N ASN A 11 22.73 -7.43 -0.33
CA ASN A 11 21.74 -8.07 -1.21
C ASN A 11 20.29 -7.54 -1.02
N ARG A 12 20.13 -6.38 -0.39
CA ARG A 12 18.86 -5.68 -0.31
C ARG A 12 18.85 -4.52 -1.31
N ASN A 13 17.69 -4.33 -1.93
CA ASN A 13 17.45 -3.32 -2.96
C ASN A 13 16.71 -2.11 -2.38
N GLN A 14 16.72 -1.02 -3.12
CA GLN A 14 16.02 0.22 -2.77
C GLN A 14 14.50 0.01 -2.71
N THR A 15 13.83 0.94 -2.04
CA THR A 15 12.44 0.85 -1.64
C THR A 15 11.48 0.56 -2.79
N SER A 16 10.75 -0.54 -2.68
CA SER A 16 9.60 -0.85 -3.52
C SER A 16 8.75 -1.96 -2.89
N GLN A 17 7.42 -1.91 -3.10
CA GLN A 17 6.51 -2.94 -2.63
C GLN A 17 5.45 -3.24 -3.67
N ILE A 18 4.98 -4.49 -3.73
CA ILE A 18 3.78 -4.87 -4.46
C ILE A 18 2.71 -5.22 -3.43
N LEU A 19 1.60 -4.52 -3.51
CA LEU A 19 0.38 -4.87 -2.80
C LEU A 19 -0.60 -5.50 -3.79
N GLN A 20 -1.05 -6.71 -3.49
CA GLN A 20 -2.12 -7.36 -4.25
C GLN A 20 -3.41 -7.32 -3.45
N VAL A 21 -4.45 -6.71 -4.03
CA VAL A 21 -5.80 -6.72 -3.47
C VAL A 21 -6.74 -7.27 -4.53
N TYR A 22 -7.33 -8.44 -4.31
CA TYR A 22 -8.06 -9.20 -5.32
C TYR A 22 -7.18 -9.46 -6.55
N ASN A 23 -7.60 -8.99 -7.72
CA ASN A 23 -6.84 -9.11 -8.98
C ASN A 23 -6.07 -7.84 -9.35
N HIS A 24 -6.03 -6.83 -8.46
CA HIS A 24 -5.34 -5.56 -8.69
C HIS A 24 -3.96 -5.59 -8.06
N PHE A 25 -2.96 -5.15 -8.82
CA PHE A 25 -1.59 -5.01 -8.35
C PHE A 25 -1.24 -3.53 -8.27
N PHE A 26 -0.83 -3.11 -7.10
CA PHE A 26 -0.39 -1.75 -6.80
C PHE A 26 1.10 -1.78 -6.50
N LEU A 27 1.89 -0.99 -7.23
CA LEU A 27 3.30 -0.79 -6.90
C LEU A 27 3.39 0.46 -6.01
N ILE A 28 4.05 0.34 -4.88
CA ILE A 28 4.30 1.42 -3.92
C ILE A 28 5.81 1.64 -3.91
N ASP A 29 6.21 2.85 -4.29
CA ASP A 29 7.57 3.24 -4.60
C ASP A 29 8.23 2.39 -5.69
N CYS A 30 9.23 2.95 -6.34
CA CYS A 30 9.92 2.33 -7.45
C CYS A 30 11.40 2.73 -7.43
N GLY A 31 12.14 2.30 -6.42
CA GLY A 31 13.58 2.50 -6.33
C GLY A 31 14.34 1.82 -7.47
N GLU A 32 15.61 2.13 -7.61
CA GLU A 32 16.45 1.54 -8.65
C GLU A 32 16.44 0.01 -8.57
N GLY A 33 16.38 -0.66 -9.70
CA GLY A 33 16.34 -2.12 -9.80
C GLY A 33 14.96 -2.76 -9.59
N THR A 34 13.91 -2.00 -9.29
CA THR A 34 12.55 -2.53 -9.06
C THR A 34 12.06 -3.41 -10.21
N GLN A 35 12.30 -3.04 -11.46
CA GLN A 35 11.91 -3.87 -12.62
C GLN A 35 12.60 -5.26 -12.62
N MET A 36 13.83 -5.34 -12.13
CA MET A 36 14.56 -6.62 -12.01
C MET A 36 13.97 -7.48 -10.89
N LEU A 37 13.58 -6.87 -9.78
CA LEU A 37 12.89 -7.54 -8.67
C LEU A 37 11.53 -8.07 -9.11
N LEU A 38 10.74 -7.27 -9.83
CA LEU A 38 9.45 -7.69 -10.39
C LEU A 38 9.63 -8.94 -11.27
N LYS A 39 10.65 -8.97 -12.12
CA LYS A 39 10.99 -10.15 -12.95
C LYS A 39 11.43 -11.33 -12.11
N LYS A 40 12.34 -11.12 -11.13
CA LYS A 40 12.84 -12.14 -10.21
C LYS A 40 11.71 -12.84 -9.46
N HIS A 41 10.75 -12.05 -8.94
CA HIS A 41 9.60 -12.55 -8.20
C HIS A 41 8.38 -12.88 -9.09
N LYS A 42 8.57 -12.94 -10.43
CA LYS A 42 7.54 -13.34 -11.41
C LYS A 42 6.27 -12.48 -11.37
N VAL A 43 6.37 -11.22 -10.95
CA VAL A 43 5.27 -10.27 -11.01
C VAL A 43 5.05 -9.83 -12.46
N LYS A 44 3.84 -10.05 -12.98
CA LYS A 44 3.50 -9.68 -14.36
C LYS A 44 3.31 -8.16 -14.45
N LEU A 45 4.15 -7.46 -15.23
CA LEU A 45 4.09 -6.00 -15.40
C LEU A 45 2.73 -5.52 -15.91
N SER A 46 2.07 -6.32 -16.78
CA SER A 46 0.72 -6.02 -17.30
C SER A 46 -0.36 -5.98 -16.23
N LYS A 47 -0.14 -6.60 -15.06
CA LYS A 47 -1.08 -6.57 -13.94
C LYS A 47 -0.95 -5.34 -13.04
N ILE A 48 0.17 -4.60 -13.14
CA ILE A 48 0.37 -3.37 -12.39
C ILE A 48 -0.50 -2.29 -13.02
N GLN A 49 -1.55 -1.90 -12.32
CA GLN A 49 -2.53 -0.91 -12.78
C GLN A 49 -2.21 0.48 -12.28
N CYS A 50 -1.67 0.56 -11.06
CA CYS A 50 -1.36 1.81 -10.38
C CYS A 50 0.03 1.76 -9.77
N ILE A 51 0.73 2.89 -9.82
CA ILE A 51 2.00 3.13 -9.13
C ILE A 51 1.81 4.33 -8.21
N PHE A 52 2.28 4.23 -6.98
CA PHE A 52 2.23 5.27 -5.96
C PHE A 52 3.66 5.62 -5.56
N ILE A 53 4.06 6.87 -5.74
CA ILE A 53 5.37 7.39 -5.33
C ILE A 53 5.17 8.27 -4.10
N SER A 54 5.85 7.92 -3.01
CA SER A 54 5.71 8.59 -1.72
C SER A 54 6.41 9.94 -1.68
N HIS A 55 7.58 10.06 -2.32
CA HIS A 55 8.37 11.29 -2.42
C HIS A 55 9.49 11.15 -3.48
N LEU A 56 10.22 12.25 -3.75
CA LEU A 56 11.21 12.33 -4.84
C LEU A 56 12.67 12.11 -4.38
N HIS A 57 12.93 11.37 -3.29
CA HIS A 57 14.28 10.83 -3.07
C HIS A 57 14.53 9.66 -4.02
N GLY A 58 15.76 9.55 -4.52
CA GLY A 58 16.09 8.63 -5.61
C GLY A 58 15.80 7.17 -5.33
N ASP A 59 16.00 6.74 -4.08
CA ASP A 59 15.72 5.37 -3.63
C ASP A 59 14.23 5.01 -3.60
N HIS A 60 13.34 5.96 -3.87
CA HIS A 60 11.89 5.74 -3.98
C HIS A 60 11.36 5.83 -5.40
N TYR A 61 12.08 6.44 -6.37
CA TYR A 61 11.51 6.59 -7.71
C TYR A 61 12.49 6.45 -8.90
N TYR A 62 13.82 6.33 -8.70
CA TYR A 62 14.76 6.25 -9.83
C TYR A 62 14.56 5.05 -10.75
N GLY A 63 13.92 3.99 -10.29
CA GLY A 63 13.54 2.84 -11.11
C GLY A 63 12.33 3.09 -12.02
N LEU A 64 11.56 4.17 -11.79
CA LEU A 64 10.27 4.39 -12.43
C LEU A 64 10.37 4.56 -13.93
N ILE A 65 11.27 5.40 -14.43
CA ILE A 65 11.41 5.62 -15.88
C ILE A 65 11.87 4.35 -16.61
N GLY A 66 12.76 3.57 -15.99
CA GLY A 66 13.19 2.28 -16.53
C GLY A 66 12.04 1.26 -16.57
N LEU A 67 11.18 1.26 -15.56
CA LEU A 67 9.98 0.42 -15.53
C LEU A 67 8.96 0.84 -16.60
N ILE A 68 8.67 2.14 -16.76
CA ILE A 68 7.79 2.68 -17.79
C ILE A 68 8.31 2.32 -19.19
N SER A 69 9.60 2.49 -19.44
CA SER A 69 10.24 2.11 -20.71
C SER A 69 10.13 0.61 -20.99
N THR A 70 10.29 -0.21 -19.95
CA THR A 70 10.12 -1.68 -20.07
C THR A 70 8.68 -2.07 -20.36
N MET A 71 7.70 -1.42 -19.73
CA MET A 71 6.28 -1.64 -20.02
C MET A 71 5.94 -1.29 -21.47
N HIS A 72 6.49 -0.19 -21.99
CA HIS A 72 6.36 0.22 -23.39
C HIS A 72 6.95 -0.84 -24.34
N LEU A 73 8.20 -1.27 -24.11
CA LEU A 73 8.87 -2.28 -24.93
C LEU A 73 8.17 -3.64 -24.91
N TYR A 74 7.49 -3.98 -23.82
CA TYR A 74 6.70 -5.21 -23.70
C TYR A 74 5.28 -5.07 -24.27
N GLY A 75 5.00 -3.95 -24.96
CA GLY A 75 3.76 -3.76 -25.70
C GLY A 75 2.55 -3.42 -24.85
N ARG A 76 2.74 -2.76 -23.68
CA ARG A 76 1.60 -2.24 -22.92
C ARG A 76 0.82 -1.24 -23.76
N THR A 77 -0.51 -1.39 -23.77
CA THR A 77 -1.45 -0.45 -24.42
C THR A 77 -2.44 0.14 -23.42
N GLU A 78 -2.63 -0.53 -22.29
CA GLU A 78 -3.53 -0.07 -21.23
C GLU A 78 -2.92 1.10 -20.46
N SER A 79 -3.72 2.12 -20.18
CA SER A 79 -3.30 3.29 -19.40
C SER A 79 -2.67 2.87 -18.06
N LEU A 80 -1.63 3.58 -17.65
CA LEU A 80 -0.97 3.41 -16.35
C LEU A 80 -1.36 4.57 -15.44
N LYS A 81 -2.03 4.27 -14.33
CA LYS A 81 -2.29 5.27 -13.30
C LYS A 81 -1.05 5.48 -12.45
N LEU A 82 -0.64 6.73 -12.33
CA LEU A 82 0.53 7.13 -11.55
C LEU A 82 0.14 8.23 -10.57
N TYR A 83 0.44 7.98 -9.30
CA TYR A 83 0.20 8.92 -8.21
C TYR A 83 1.53 9.29 -7.58
N GLY A 84 1.80 10.58 -7.41
CA GLY A 84 3.08 11.01 -6.85
C GLY A 84 3.07 12.46 -6.37
N PRO A 85 4.19 12.92 -5.83
CA PRO A 85 4.32 14.31 -5.38
C PRO A 85 4.40 15.28 -6.55
N PRO A 86 4.15 16.57 -6.30
CA PRO A 86 4.39 17.64 -7.29
C PRO A 86 5.80 17.57 -7.88
N GLY A 87 5.89 17.73 -9.21
CA GLY A 87 7.13 17.67 -9.98
C GLY A 87 7.43 16.31 -10.61
N LEU A 88 6.75 15.24 -10.21
CA LEU A 88 6.98 13.92 -10.80
C LEU A 88 6.65 13.90 -12.29
N GLY A 89 5.56 14.58 -12.69
CA GLY A 89 5.14 14.67 -14.09
C GLY A 89 6.14 15.40 -14.96
N GLU A 90 6.72 16.48 -14.46
CA GLU A 90 7.77 17.23 -15.16
C GLU A 90 9.01 16.37 -15.39
N ILE A 91 9.47 15.66 -14.36
CA ILE A 91 10.62 14.75 -14.44
C ILE A 91 10.41 13.69 -15.52
N ILE A 92 9.27 13.00 -15.52
CA ILE A 92 8.96 11.98 -16.52
C ILE A 92 8.90 12.58 -17.93
N SER A 93 8.22 13.72 -18.07
CA SER A 93 8.06 14.40 -19.35
C SER A 93 9.40 14.81 -19.96
N ILE A 94 10.31 15.35 -19.14
CA ILE A 94 11.66 15.74 -19.57
C ILE A 94 12.44 14.50 -20.03
N GLN A 95 12.40 13.40 -19.28
CA GLN A 95 13.12 12.17 -19.62
C GLN A 95 12.61 11.55 -20.93
N LEU A 96 11.28 11.45 -21.11
CA LEU A 96 10.67 10.93 -22.34
C LEU A 96 10.99 11.83 -23.55
N LYS A 97 10.94 13.16 -23.36
CA LYS A 97 11.29 14.14 -24.40
C LYS A 97 12.73 13.98 -24.88
N HIS A 98 13.69 13.93 -23.95
CA HIS A 98 15.11 13.84 -24.30
C HIS A 98 15.54 12.47 -24.83
N SER A 99 14.83 11.41 -24.48
CA SER A 99 15.00 10.08 -25.07
C SER A 99 14.24 9.89 -26.39
N ASN A 100 13.50 10.90 -26.84
CA ASN A 100 12.63 10.84 -28.03
C ASN A 100 11.68 9.62 -27.98
N THR A 101 11.17 9.31 -26.78
CA THR A 101 10.31 8.15 -26.55
C THR A 101 8.84 8.55 -26.61
N SER A 102 8.08 7.93 -27.52
CA SER A 102 6.61 8.01 -27.55
C SER A 102 6.05 6.70 -27.02
N LEU A 103 5.35 6.75 -25.89
CA LEU A 103 4.78 5.58 -25.26
C LEU A 103 3.56 5.04 -26.04
N ASN A 104 3.35 3.73 -26.04
CA ASN A 104 2.17 3.09 -26.63
C ASN A 104 0.94 3.14 -25.71
N PHE A 105 1.05 3.73 -24.55
CA PHE A 105 -0.01 3.86 -23.55
C PHE A 105 0.05 5.23 -22.86
N ASP A 106 -1.08 5.67 -22.35
CA ASP A 106 -1.19 6.90 -21.61
C ASP A 106 -0.74 6.72 -20.15
N ILE A 107 -0.09 7.74 -19.59
CA ILE A 107 0.14 7.86 -18.16
C ILE A 107 -0.94 8.80 -17.60
N ASP A 108 -1.87 8.23 -16.83
CA ASP A 108 -2.88 8.99 -16.07
C ASP A 108 -2.25 9.42 -14.74
N LEU A 109 -1.57 10.57 -14.77
CA LEU A 109 -0.84 11.12 -13.62
C LEU A 109 -1.74 12.03 -12.78
N LYS A 110 -1.80 11.74 -11.49
CA LYS A 110 -2.31 12.66 -10.47
C LYS A 110 -1.23 12.95 -9.44
N GLU A 111 -0.80 14.20 -9.36
CA GLU A 111 0.06 14.68 -8.27
C GLU A 111 -0.82 14.98 -7.05
N TRP A 112 -0.44 14.44 -5.88
CA TRP A 112 -1.17 14.66 -4.64
C TRP A 112 -0.75 15.98 -3.96
N THR A 113 -1.62 16.51 -3.09
CA THR A 113 -1.40 17.78 -2.42
C THR A 113 -0.56 17.57 -1.15
N PRO A 114 0.64 18.18 -1.03
CA PRO A 114 1.46 18.07 0.16
C PRO A 114 0.72 18.53 1.43
N GLY A 115 0.86 17.75 2.51
CA GLY A 115 0.26 18.08 3.80
C GLY A 115 -1.25 17.80 3.90
N VAL A 116 -1.87 17.22 2.88
CA VAL A 116 -3.31 16.96 2.84
C VAL A 116 -3.58 15.46 2.72
N SER A 117 -4.56 14.97 3.48
CA SER A 117 -5.13 13.63 3.27
C SER A 117 -6.22 13.70 2.20
N GLU A 118 -6.05 12.97 1.11
CA GLU A 118 -7.01 12.93 0.00
C GLU A 118 -7.14 11.53 -0.59
N ILE A 119 -8.31 11.20 -1.14
CA ILE A 119 -8.52 9.96 -1.87
C ILE A 119 -7.89 10.08 -3.25
N LEU A 120 -6.89 9.23 -3.54
CA LEU A 120 -6.22 9.14 -4.83
C LEU A 120 -6.91 8.18 -5.78
N TYR A 121 -7.32 7.03 -5.27
CA TYR A 121 -7.90 5.95 -6.05
C TYR A 121 -9.11 5.39 -5.33
N GLU A 122 -10.15 5.08 -6.08
CA GLU A 122 -11.35 4.44 -5.55
C GLU A 122 -12.01 3.59 -6.63
N ASN A 123 -12.50 2.41 -6.23
CA ASN A 123 -13.38 1.57 -7.04
C ASN A 123 -14.49 0.98 -6.17
N ASP A 124 -15.20 -0.02 -6.67
CA ASP A 124 -16.31 -0.68 -5.94
C ASP A 124 -15.86 -1.50 -4.71
N LYS A 125 -14.56 -1.80 -4.58
CA LYS A 125 -14.01 -2.70 -3.54
C LYS A 125 -13.08 -2.03 -2.56
N ILE A 126 -12.27 -1.08 -3.02
CA ILE A 126 -11.22 -0.43 -2.22
C ILE A 126 -11.18 1.07 -2.48
N TYR A 127 -10.63 1.80 -1.53
CA TYR A 127 -10.10 3.15 -1.74
C TYR A 127 -8.68 3.26 -1.21
N ILE A 128 -7.93 4.23 -1.76
CA ILE A 128 -6.55 4.52 -1.38
C ILE A 128 -6.47 6.02 -1.08
N GLU A 129 -6.01 6.33 0.11
CA GLU A 129 -5.93 7.68 0.66
C GLU A 129 -4.49 8.00 1.03
N THR A 130 -4.08 9.27 0.83
CA THR A 130 -2.82 9.80 1.34
C THR A 130 -2.93 10.21 2.79
N PHE A 131 -1.81 10.26 3.49
CA PHE A 131 -1.64 10.99 4.74
C PHE A 131 -0.25 11.58 4.84
N PRO A 132 -0.10 12.81 5.40
CA PRO A 132 1.17 13.50 5.46
C PRO A 132 2.20 12.76 6.32
N MET A 133 3.47 12.77 5.85
CA MET A 133 4.62 12.27 6.60
C MET A 133 5.54 13.46 6.93
N ASP A 134 6.26 13.37 8.06
CA ASP A 134 7.20 14.42 8.49
C ASP A 134 8.60 14.14 7.93
N HIS A 135 8.86 14.64 6.74
CA HIS A 135 10.12 14.46 6.03
C HIS A 135 10.64 15.77 5.44
N ARG A 136 11.94 15.78 4.99
CA ARG A 136 12.61 16.99 4.48
C ARG A 136 11.99 17.57 3.21
N ILE A 137 11.36 16.73 2.40
CA ILE A 137 10.63 17.11 1.19
C ILE A 137 9.19 16.61 1.30
N ALA A 138 8.32 17.08 0.42
CA ALA A 138 6.96 16.60 0.36
C ALA A 138 6.93 15.06 0.30
N CYS A 139 6.36 14.45 1.34
CA CYS A 139 6.27 13.01 1.51
C CYS A 139 4.88 12.62 2.00
N SER A 140 4.36 11.51 1.50
CA SER A 140 3.06 10.96 1.88
C SER A 140 3.15 9.47 2.19
N GLY A 141 2.41 9.04 3.21
CA GLY A 141 2.02 7.65 3.38
C GLY A 141 0.76 7.33 2.58
N PHE A 142 0.43 6.05 2.47
CA PHE A 142 -0.74 5.58 1.74
C PHE A 142 -1.54 4.57 2.58
N LEU A 143 -2.84 4.83 2.73
CA LEU A 143 -3.79 3.92 3.36
C LEU A 143 -4.60 3.21 2.28
N PHE A 144 -4.47 1.89 2.18
CA PHE A 144 -5.28 1.01 1.34
C PHE A 144 -6.35 0.37 2.21
N LYS A 145 -7.61 0.57 1.87
CA LYS A 145 -8.72 0.05 2.67
C LYS A 145 -9.82 -0.57 1.81
N GLU A 146 -10.24 -1.76 2.19
CA GLU A 146 -11.41 -2.37 1.60
C GLU A 146 -12.68 -1.63 2.01
N LYS A 147 -13.58 -1.43 1.05
CA LYS A 147 -14.92 -0.95 1.36
C LYS A 147 -15.72 -2.03 2.11
N PRO A 148 -16.75 -1.64 2.86
CA PRO A 148 -17.61 -2.60 3.55
C PRO A 148 -18.06 -3.73 2.62
N LEU A 149 -17.82 -4.95 3.04
CA LEU A 149 -18.20 -6.13 2.26
C LEU A 149 -19.70 -6.38 2.37
N LYS A 150 -20.29 -6.88 1.28
CA LYS A 150 -21.69 -7.28 1.26
C LYS A 150 -21.89 -8.55 2.07
N LYS A 151 -23.06 -8.72 2.71
CA LYS A 151 -23.44 -9.95 3.42
C LYS A 151 -23.28 -11.17 2.52
N LYS A 152 -22.85 -12.30 3.13
CA LYS A 152 -22.66 -13.57 2.44
C LYS A 152 -23.99 -14.31 2.37
N ILE A 153 -24.40 -14.68 1.17
CA ILE A 153 -25.62 -15.50 0.99
C ILE A 153 -25.39 -16.93 1.45
N LEU A 154 -26.31 -17.45 2.26
CA LEU A 154 -26.42 -18.87 2.66
C LEU A 154 -27.19 -19.60 1.56
N LYS A 155 -26.47 -20.10 0.55
CA LYS A 155 -27.08 -20.67 -0.67
C LYS A 155 -28.02 -21.83 -0.37
N GLU A 156 -27.71 -22.62 0.65
CA GLU A 156 -28.48 -23.78 1.12
C GLU A 156 -29.84 -23.42 1.73
N LYS A 157 -30.02 -22.16 2.11
CA LYS A 157 -31.27 -21.65 2.68
C LYS A 157 -32.15 -20.93 1.66
N LEU A 158 -31.60 -20.62 0.47
CA LEU A 158 -32.34 -19.85 -0.51
C LEU A 158 -33.54 -20.65 -1.07
N PRO A 159 -34.73 -20.03 -1.17
CA PRO A 159 -35.84 -20.59 -1.94
C PRO A 159 -35.45 -20.79 -3.40
N THR A 160 -36.02 -21.83 -4.04
CA THR A 160 -35.71 -22.15 -5.45
C THR A 160 -36.22 -21.12 -6.44
N ASP A 161 -37.20 -20.34 -6.04
CA ASP A 161 -37.87 -19.33 -6.84
C ASP A 161 -37.43 -17.89 -6.55
N ILE A 162 -36.40 -17.70 -5.68
CA ILE A 162 -35.90 -16.38 -5.34
C ILE A 162 -35.26 -15.68 -6.55
N LEU A 163 -35.62 -14.42 -6.78
CA LEU A 163 -35.12 -13.64 -7.91
C LEU A 163 -33.72 -13.08 -7.66
N PRO A 164 -32.87 -12.93 -8.70
CA PRO A 164 -31.56 -12.30 -8.57
C PRO A 164 -31.58 -10.89 -7.93
N SER A 165 -32.61 -10.10 -8.22
CA SER A 165 -32.84 -8.79 -7.62
C SER A 165 -33.08 -8.86 -6.10
N GLN A 166 -33.80 -9.87 -5.64
CA GLN A 166 -34.06 -10.12 -4.22
C GLN A 166 -32.77 -10.56 -3.50
N ILE A 167 -32.00 -11.44 -4.13
CA ILE A 167 -30.65 -11.82 -3.62
C ILE A 167 -29.75 -10.59 -3.50
N ALA A 168 -29.81 -9.66 -4.47
CA ALA A 168 -29.04 -8.42 -4.42
C ALA A 168 -29.47 -7.50 -3.27
N GLN A 169 -30.76 -7.48 -2.89
CA GLN A 169 -31.26 -6.76 -1.71
C GLN A 169 -30.75 -7.39 -0.41
N LEU A 170 -30.87 -8.72 -0.28
CA LEU A 170 -30.33 -9.45 0.89
C LEU A 170 -28.82 -9.20 1.08
N LYS A 171 -28.04 -9.25 0.00
CA LYS A 171 -26.60 -8.92 0.04
C LYS A 171 -26.29 -7.51 0.55
N LYS A 172 -27.20 -6.55 0.38
CA LYS A 172 -27.08 -5.18 0.88
C LYS A 172 -27.50 -5.03 2.35
N GLY A 173 -27.99 -6.12 2.97
CA GLY A 173 -28.50 -6.10 4.35
C GLY A 173 -29.97 -5.70 4.46
N ASN A 174 -30.72 -5.69 3.35
CA ASN A 174 -32.13 -5.32 3.34
C ASN A 174 -33.04 -6.55 3.28
N ASP A 175 -34.14 -6.49 4.00
CA ASP A 175 -35.21 -7.47 3.84
C ASP A 175 -35.87 -7.33 2.46
N VAL A 176 -36.38 -8.42 1.93
CA VAL A 176 -37.17 -8.43 0.71
C VAL A 176 -38.63 -8.29 1.08
N ILE A 177 -39.29 -7.25 0.57
CA ILE A 177 -40.72 -6.94 0.78
C ILE A 177 -41.49 -7.03 -0.51
N ASN A 178 -42.76 -7.43 -0.43
CA ASN A 178 -43.66 -7.39 -1.57
C ASN A 178 -44.33 -6.02 -1.78
N GLY A 179 -45.14 -5.88 -2.82
CA GLY A 179 -45.84 -4.62 -3.16
C GLY A 179 -46.84 -4.14 -2.09
N SER A 180 -47.23 -5.00 -1.14
CA SER A 180 -48.11 -4.66 -0.01
C SER A 180 -47.37 -4.32 1.27
N GLY A 181 -46.02 -4.29 1.23
CA GLY A 181 -45.17 -4.00 2.40
C GLY A 181 -44.92 -5.21 3.33
N LYS A 182 -45.40 -6.41 2.97
CA LYS A 182 -45.12 -7.63 3.75
C LYS A 182 -43.72 -8.16 3.46
N VAL A 183 -42.95 -8.50 4.53
CA VAL A 183 -41.65 -9.13 4.41
C VAL A 183 -41.82 -10.53 3.82
N LEU A 184 -41.18 -10.80 2.70
CA LEU A 184 -41.10 -12.12 2.06
C LEU A 184 -39.89 -12.90 2.58
N TYR A 185 -38.72 -12.24 2.61
CA TYR A 185 -37.47 -12.84 3.06
C TYR A 185 -36.75 -11.88 4.01
N LYS A 186 -36.52 -12.31 5.27
CA LYS A 186 -35.70 -11.56 6.21
C LYS A 186 -34.21 -11.72 5.88
N CYS A 187 -33.46 -10.66 5.84
CA CYS A 187 -32.05 -10.67 5.48
C CYS A 187 -31.27 -11.66 6.35
N ASP A 188 -31.43 -11.62 7.67
CA ASP A 188 -30.67 -12.42 8.62
C ASP A 188 -30.93 -13.93 8.53
N ASP A 189 -32.11 -14.36 8.00
CA ASP A 189 -32.42 -15.77 7.79
C ASP A 189 -31.61 -16.37 6.62
N TYR A 190 -31.24 -15.58 5.64
CA TYR A 190 -30.63 -15.99 4.37
C TYR A 190 -29.21 -15.51 4.17
N THR A 191 -28.65 -14.78 5.14
CA THR A 191 -27.30 -14.21 5.03
C THR A 191 -26.48 -14.45 6.29
N ALA A 192 -25.17 -14.42 6.12
CA ALA A 192 -24.20 -14.34 7.21
C ALA A 192 -23.41 -13.02 7.10
N GLU A 193 -22.89 -12.57 8.25
CA GLU A 193 -21.99 -11.42 8.25
C GLU A 193 -20.75 -11.69 7.38
N PRO A 194 -20.29 -10.71 6.61
CA PRO A 194 -19.04 -10.84 5.88
C PRO A 194 -17.86 -10.87 6.86
N ARG A 195 -16.68 -11.29 6.37
CA ARG A 195 -15.45 -11.04 7.11
C ARG A 195 -15.23 -9.53 7.29
N LYS A 196 -14.40 -9.15 8.25
CA LYS A 196 -13.93 -7.77 8.42
C LYS A 196 -13.27 -7.28 7.12
N SER A 197 -13.53 -6.04 6.73
CA SER A 197 -12.78 -5.34 5.69
C SER A 197 -11.35 -5.12 6.14
N LEU A 198 -10.39 -5.41 5.26
CA LEU A 198 -8.97 -5.33 5.56
C LEU A 198 -8.38 -3.98 5.18
N SER A 199 -7.30 -3.63 5.86
CA SER A 199 -6.58 -2.38 5.66
C SER A 199 -5.06 -2.57 5.75
N TYR A 200 -4.35 -1.86 4.90
CA TYR A 200 -2.90 -1.79 4.88
C TYR A 200 -2.47 -0.33 4.83
N ALA A 201 -1.57 0.07 5.71
CA ALA A 201 -0.95 1.40 5.69
C ALA A 201 0.54 1.28 5.39
N TYR A 202 1.01 2.14 4.48
CA TYR A 202 2.41 2.30 4.13
C TYR A 202 2.89 3.66 4.65
N CYS A 203 3.72 3.65 5.70
CA CYS A 203 4.44 4.81 6.19
C CYS A 203 5.82 4.82 5.54
N SER A 204 6.04 5.78 4.65
CA SER A 204 7.34 6.02 4.01
C SER A 204 8.30 6.74 4.98
N ASP A 205 9.28 7.44 4.45
CA ASP A 205 10.28 8.16 5.23
C ASP A 205 9.65 9.23 6.12
N THR A 206 9.97 9.17 7.40
CA THR A 206 9.43 10.10 8.38
C THR A 206 10.24 10.05 9.68
N LYS A 207 10.44 11.20 10.30
CA LYS A 207 10.81 11.15 11.71
C LYS A 207 9.61 10.75 12.58
N TYR A 208 9.88 10.42 13.84
CA TYR A 208 8.82 10.08 14.77
C TYR A 208 7.79 11.20 14.89
N THR A 209 6.57 10.92 14.52
CA THR A 209 5.42 11.82 14.69
C THR A 209 4.17 11.03 15.06
N GLU A 210 3.35 11.61 15.93
CA GLU A 210 2.06 11.04 16.31
C GLU A 210 0.90 11.56 15.47
N ASP A 211 1.15 12.50 14.57
CA ASP A 211 0.11 13.11 13.72
C ASP A 211 -0.53 12.09 12.76
N ILE A 212 0.20 11.02 12.42
CA ILE A 212 -0.29 9.95 11.57
C ILE A 212 -1.23 8.96 12.29
N LEU A 213 -1.32 9.00 13.64
CA LEU A 213 -2.06 7.99 14.41
C LEU A 213 -3.54 7.87 14.02
N SER A 214 -4.18 8.99 13.69
CA SER A 214 -5.58 9.00 13.27
C SER A 214 -5.77 8.28 11.93
N SER A 215 -4.84 8.43 10.99
CA SER A 215 -4.90 7.85 9.64
C SER A 215 -4.66 6.34 9.63
N ILE A 216 -3.81 5.84 10.55
CA ILE A 216 -3.42 4.42 10.61
C ILE A 216 -4.07 3.64 11.76
N ARG A 217 -5.07 4.23 12.41
CA ARG A 217 -5.74 3.62 13.56
C ARG A 217 -6.35 2.28 13.20
N GLU A 218 -5.99 1.24 13.98
CA GLU A 218 -6.54 -0.11 13.89
C GLU A 218 -6.42 -0.76 12.50
N VAL A 219 -5.41 -0.34 11.69
CA VAL A 219 -5.11 -1.03 10.43
C VAL A 219 -4.63 -2.46 10.70
N ASP A 220 -4.97 -3.38 9.81
CA ASP A 220 -4.61 -4.80 9.98
C ASP A 220 -3.13 -5.03 9.79
N LEU A 221 -2.50 -4.28 8.87
CA LEU A 221 -1.07 -4.34 8.59
C LEU A 221 -0.51 -2.92 8.39
N LEU A 222 0.52 -2.58 9.15
CA LEU A 222 1.28 -1.36 8.99
C LEU A 222 2.68 -1.70 8.48
N TYR A 223 3.11 -1.10 7.37
CA TYR A 223 4.53 -0.96 7.06
C TYR A 223 5.01 0.39 7.57
N HIS A 224 6.12 0.41 8.28
CA HIS A 224 6.76 1.64 8.75
C HIS A 224 8.26 1.56 8.55
N GLU A 225 8.86 2.67 8.10
CA GLU A 225 10.30 2.76 8.05
C GLU A 225 10.91 2.55 9.44
N ALA A 226 12.09 1.97 9.48
CA ALA A 226 12.90 1.72 10.66
C ALA A 226 14.39 1.81 10.29
N THR A 227 14.77 2.98 9.82
CA THR A 227 16.11 3.22 9.24
C THR A 227 17.22 3.03 10.27
N PHE A 228 16.92 3.29 11.54
CA PHE A 228 17.93 3.25 12.61
C PHE A 228 17.49 2.41 13.82
N LEU A 229 18.47 2.02 14.65
CA LEU A 229 18.25 1.55 16.02
C LEU A 229 18.13 2.75 16.97
N GLU A 230 17.61 2.53 18.18
CA GLU A 230 17.33 3.60 19.15
C GLU A 230 18.60 4.30 19.65
N ASP A 231 19.77 3.63 19.63
CA ASP A 231 21.06 4.23 19.92
C ASP A 231 21.47 5.33 18.94
N MET A 232 20.79 5.40 17.80
CA MET A 232 20.95 6.44 16.77
C MET A 232 19.74 7.37 16.65
N ALA A 233 18.93 7.50 17.71
CA ALA A 233 17.70 8.32 17.67
C ALA A 233 17.95 9.78 17.27
N ASP A 234 19.03 10.40 17.77
CA ASP A 234 19.44 11.76 17.39
C ASP A 234 19.75 11.85 15.89
N ARG A 235 20.37 10.82 15.32
CA ARG A 235 20.65 10.76 13.90
C ARG A 235 19.37 10.56 13.10
N ALA A 236 18.46 9.72 13.58
CA ALA A 236 17.16 9.51 12.97
C ALA A 236 16.39 10.83 12.88
N ASP A 237 16.27 11.58 13.97
CA ASP A 237 15.61 12.90 13.98
C ASP A 237 16.26 13.90 13.01
N LEU A 238 17.60 14.02 13.06
CA LEU A 238 18.36 14.92 12.18
C LEU A 238 18.18 14.61 10.69
N THR A 239 18.01 13.36 10.35
CA THR A 239 17.84 12.92 8.94
C THR A 239 16.40 12.68 8.53
N PHE A 240 15.42 13.00 9.40
CA PHE A 240 13.99 12.82 9.21
C PHE A 240 13.62 11.35 8.95
N HIS A 241 14.15 10.48 9.82
CA HIS A 241 13.85 9.04 9.83
C HIS A 241 13.45 8.58 11.23
N SER A 242 13.03 7.32 11.32
CA SER A 242 12.61 6.70 12.57
C SER A 242 13.54 5.58 12.99
N THR A 243 13.51 5.28 14.31
CA THR A 243 14.11 4.07 14.86
C THR A 243 13.10 2.91 14.86
N ALA A 244 13.58 1.68 14.98
CA ALA A 244 12.73 0.49 15.11
C ALA A 244 11.81 0.59 16.34
N SER A 245 12.34 1.09 17.46
CA SER A 245 11.58 1.36 18.68
C SER A 245 10.47 2.41 18.45
N GLN A 246 10.77 3.47 17.71
CA GLN A 246 9.80 4.53 17.38
C GLN A 246 8.69 4.01 16.47
N ALA A 247 9.02 3.25 15.42
CA ALA A 247 8.03 2.59 14.55
C ALA A 247 7.10 1.67 15.36
N ALA A 248 7.66 0.88 16.29
CA ALA A 248 6.89 0.01 17.17
C ALA A 248 6.03 0.78 18.18
N LYS A 249 6.48 1.95 18.67
CA LYS A 249 5.66 2.85 19.51
C LYS A 249 4.44 3.37 18.74
N ILE A 250 4.61 3.77 17.49
CA ILE A 250 3.50 4.18 16.60
C ILE A 250 2.52 3.02 16.40
N ALA A 251 3.01 1.84 16.03
CA ALA A 251 2.16 0.66 15.83
C ALA A 251 1.31 0.33 17.08
N ARG A 252 1.92 0.36 18.27
CA ARG A 252 1.23 0.12 19.54
C ARG A 252 0.17 1.18 19.83
N LYS A 253 0.50 2.47 19.65
CA LYS A 253 -0.43 3.59 19.90
C LYS A 253 -1.61 3.57 18.93
N ALA A 254 -1.37 3.28 17.67
CA ALA A 254 -2.40 3.15 16.65
C ALA A 254 -3.20 1.84 16.76
N LYS A 255 -2.80 0.90 17.64
CA LYS A 255 -3.43 -0.42 17.82
C LYS A 255 -3.51 -1.22 16.52
N VAL A 256 -2.45 -1.22 15.72
CA VAL A 256 -2.42 -1.96 14.47
C VAL A 256 -2.38 -3.48 14.72
N GLY A 257 -2.80 -4.29 13.75
CA GLY A 257 -2.75 -5.74 13.86
C GLY A 257 -1.34 -6.29 13.81
N LYS A 258 -0.56 -5.88 12.78
CA LYS A 258 0.84 -6.30 12.57
C LYS A 258 1.67 -5.11 12.08
N LEU A 259 2.96 -5.11 12.41
CA LEU A 259 3.95 -4.14 11.94
C LEU A 259 5.00 -4.82 11.07
N ILE A 260 5.22 -4.31 9.86
CA ILE A 260 6.37 -4.65 9.02
C ILE A 260 7.36 -3.50 9.10
N LEU A 261 8.60 -3.79 9.48
CA LEU A 261 9.71 -2.85 9.48
C LEU A 261 10.44 -2.91 8.16
N GLY A 262 10.83 -1.78 7.63
CA GLY A 262 11.62 -1.71 6.40
C GLY A 262 12.43 -0.44 6.30
N HIS A 263 12.94 -0.13 5.10
CA HIS A 263 13.78 1.02 4.84
C HIS A 263 15.04 1.02 5.74
N PHE A 264 15.74 -0.13 5.77
CA PHE A 264 16.87 -0.34 6.66
C PHE A 264 18.12 0.40 6.17
N SER A 265 18.83 1.04 7.10
CA SER A 265 20.13 1.66 6.79
C SER A 265 21.14 0.62 6.31
N THR A 266 21.97 1.01 5.35
CA THR A 266 23.11 0.21 4.85
C THR A 266 24.14 -0.15 5.95
N ARG A 267 24.06 0.46 7.12
CA ARG A 267 24.90 0.14 8.29
C ARG A 267 24.60 -1.25 8.84
N TYR A 268 23.36 -1.70 8.75
CA TYR A 268 22.93 -2.95 9.38
C TYR A 268 22.97 -4.09 8.37
N ARG A 269 23.99 -4.93 8.49
CA ARG A 269 24.07 -6.19 7.74
C ARG A 269 23.10 -7.21 8.31
N ASP A 270 23.12 -7.34 9.63
CA ASP A 270 22.19 -8.17 10.41
C ASP A 270 21.00 -7.32 10.87
N LEU A 271 19.80 -7.81 10.67
CA LEU A 271 18.55 -7.13 11.03
C LEU A 271 17.89 -7.70 12.29
N ASP A 272 18.43 -8.76 12.89
CA ASP A 272 17.89 -9.31 14.14
C ASP A 272 17.82 -8.26 15.26
N PRO A 273 18.85 -7.38 15.45
CA PRO A 273 18.76 -6.31 16.45
C PRO A 273 17.61 -5.32 16.20
N VAL A 274 17.27 -5.04 14.93
CA VAL A 274 16.15 -4.15 14.55
C VAL A 274 14.81 -4.78 14.95
N LEU A 275 14.65 -6.08 14.68
CA LEU A 275 13.47 -6.84 15.05
C LEU A 275 13.32 -6.97 16.57
N ASP A 276 14.39 -7.29 17.26
CA ASP A 276 14.42 -7.45 18.72
C ASP A 276 14.06 -6.15 19.43
N GLU A 277 14.56 -5.03 18.94
CA GLU A 277 14.23 -3.70 19.47
C GLU A 277 12.74 -3.40 19.32
N ALA A 278 12.19 -3.59 18.14
CA ALA A 278 10.78 -3.36 17.88
C ALA A 278 9.88 -4.28 18.73
N ARG A 279 10.22 -5.57 18.83
CA ARG A 279 9.44 -6.55 19.59
C ARG A 279 9.39 -6.31 21.10
N LYS A 280 10.35 -5.61 21.66
CA LYS A 280 10.28 -5.14 23.07
C LYS A 280 9.11 -4.17 23.29
N VAL A 281 8.68 -3.46 22.24
CA VAL A 281 7.62 -2.44 22.31
C VAL A 281 6.30 -2.99 21.74
N PHE A 282 6.34 -3.70 20.60
CA PHE A 282 5.19 -4.28 19.90
C PHE A 282 5.54 -5.68 19.39
N LYS A 283 4.94 -6.72 19.98
CA LYS A 283 5.32 -8.12 19.71
C LYS A 283 5.06 -8.56 18.27
N GLU A 284 3.95 -8.09 17.68
CA GLU A 284 3.56 -8.42 16.31
C GLU A 284 4.36 -7.59 15.27
N SER A 285 5.68 -7.53 15.46
CA SER A 285 6.64 -6.88 14.55
C SER A 285 7.38 -7.91 13.74
N TYR A 286 7.57 -7.61 12.45
CA TYR A 286 8.21 -8.46 11.45
C TYR A 286 9.17 -7.63 10.60
N LEU A 287 10.21 -8.26 10.03
CA LEU A 287 11.08 -7.61 9.06
C LEU A 287 10.45 -7.69 7.67
N GLY A 288 10.56 -6.62 6.90
CA GLY A 288 10.23 -6.60 5.48
C GLY A 288 11.34 -7.26 4.65
N VAL A 289 11.40 -8.59 4.67
CA VAL A 289 12.39 -9.35 3.91
C VAL A 289 11.99 -9.44 2.44
N GLU A 290 12.95 -9.20 1.54
CA GLU A 290 12.71 -9.23 0.11
C GLU A 290 12.35 -10.66 -0.36
N GLY A 291 11.21 -10.77 -1.05
CA GLY A 291 10.68 -12.03 -1.56
C GLY A 291 9.72 -12.73 -0.62
N GLU A 292 9.49 -12.21 0.57
CA GLU A 292 8.45 -12.72 1.46
C GLU A 292 7.10 -12.07 1.21
N ASP A 293 6.05 -12.87 1.37
CA ASP A 293 4.66 -12.44 1.25
C ASP A 293 4.00 -12.34 2.64
N PHE A 294 3.39 -11.20 2.93
CA PHE A 294 2.57 -11.01 4.12
C PHE A 294 1.09 -11.15 3.74
N ILE A 295 0.49 -12.27 4.12
CA ILE A 295 -0.89 -12.60 3.78
C ILE A 295 -1.81 -12.19 4.92
N LEU A 296 -2.84 -11.38 4.61
CA LEU A 296 -3.85 -10.92 5.57
C LEU A 296 -5.13 -11.78 5.59
N ILE A 297 -5.32 -12.63 4.57
CA ILE A 297 -6.48 -13.52 4.45
C ILE A 297 -5.94 -14.95 4.47
N GLU A 298 -6.46 -15.76 5.36
CA GLU A 298 -6.29 -17.21 5.32
C GLU A 298 -7.38 -17.88 4.47
#